data_237fad15a50c79466e4cc998d66bdb5d
#
_entry.id   237fad15a50c79466e4cc998d66bdb5d
#
_cell.length_a   1.000
_cell.length_b   1.000
_cell.length_c   1.000
_cell.angle_alpha   90.00
_cell.angle_beta   90.00
_cell.angle_gamma   90.00
#
_symmetry.space_group_name_H-M   'P 1'
#
loop_
_entity.id
_entity.type
_entity.pdbx_description
1 polymer ?
#
loop_
_entity_poly.entity_id
_entity_poly.type
_entity_poly.pdbx_seq_one_letter_code
_entity_poly.pdbx_strand_id
1 'polypeptide(L)'
;MSERTGLRYGLLGLIVIALLAALAYFVARPPQTPAAAHAAAVEENQLQSLKDVAKQAPVHRKLDIQEWKTAEGAKVLFVEAHELPMFDLRLTFAAGSSQDAGTPGLSMLTNAMLNEGVPGKDTTAIAAGFEDLGASFSNGSYRDMAVAGLRSLSDADKRTQALKLFEQVIGQPTFPEDALARIKNQVLAGFEYQKQNPGKLAGLELFKRLYGEHPYAHSSDGDEKSVPPISREQLQAFHKKAYAAGNVVIALVGDLSRQEAEAIAAEVSKALPQGPALVKTVQPETPKPGLTHIDFPSEQTHLMLAQLGIDRQDPDYAALYLGNQILGGGGFGTRLMDQVREKRGLTYGIYSGFTAMQARGPFMINFQTRAELSEGALKLVQDIVRDYLANGPTQKELDDAKRELAGSFPLSTASNADIVGQLGAIGFYGLPLDYLESFLKQVEGLSVEQVRSAMAKHLDADAFVIVSAGPSVPQKPLPPPTTKPAQQPSGVPEH
;
A
#
# COMPACT_ATOMS: atom_id res chain seq x y z
N MET A 1 -23.96 -31.97 57.75
CA MET A 1 -23.32 -31.05 56.81
C MET A 1 -21.84 -30.83 57.14
N SER A 2 -21.03 -31.87 57.33
CA SER A 2 -19.62 -31.72 57.79
C SER A 2 -18.60 -32.62 57.05
N GLU A 3 -18.99 -33.38 56.03
CA GLU A 3 -18.05 -34.28 55.35
C GLU A 3 -17.61 -33.80 53.94
N ARG A 4 -18.19 -32.73 53.41
CA ARG A 4 -17.79 -32.25 52.06
C ARG A 4 -16.67 -31.17 52.03
N THR A 5 -16.28 -30.68 53.20
CA THR A 5 -15.23 -29.64 53.31
C THR A 5 -13.81 -30.22 53.41
N GLY A 6 -13.67 -31.40 54.01
CA GLY A 6 -12.36 -32.05 54.15
C GLY A 6 -11.74 -32.53 52.85
N LEU A 7 -12.57 -32.95 51.87
CA LEU A 7 -12.10 -33.47 50.56
C LEU A 7 -11.58 -32.40 49.64
N ARG A 8 -12.06 -31.15 49.77
CA ARG A 8 -11.59 -30.02 48.95
C ARG A 8 -10.23 -29.48 49.37
N TYR A 9 -9.93 -29.51 50.67
CA TYR A 9 -8.61 -29.06 51.16
C TYR A 9 -7.53 -30.12 50.96
N GLY A 10 -7.87 -31.41 50.94
CA GLY A 10 -6.96 -32.48 50.56
C GLY A 10 -6.53 -32.43 49.10
N LEU A 11 -7.45 -32.09 48.17
CA LEU A 11 -7.16 -32.00 46.75
C LEU A 11 -6.30 -30.76 46.42
N LEU A 12 -6.55 -29.61 47.07
CA LEU A 12 -5.74 -28.41 46.95
C LEU A 12 -4.33 -28.60 47.52
N GLY A 13 -4.17 -29.34 48.61
CA GLY A 13 -2.87 -29.68 49.17
C GLY A 13 -2.03 -30.53 48.24
N LEU A 14 -2.64 -31.52 47.58
CA LEU A 14 -1.96 -32.39 46.61
C LEU A 14 -1.53 -31.61 45.34
N ILE A 15 -2.33 -30.69 44.89
CA ILE A 15 -1.97 -29.85 43.73
C ILE A 15 -0.80 -28.91 44.06
N VAL A 16 -0.78 -28.32 45.24
CA VAL A 16 0.32 -27.46 45.68
C VAL A 16 1.61 -28.27 45.86
N ILE A 17 1.54 -29.46 46.41
CA ILE A 17 2.72 -30.36 46.56
C ILE A 17 3.22 -30.83 45.17
N ALA A 18 2.33 -31.11 44.23
CA ALA A 18 2.71 -31.49 42.87
C ALA A 18 3.37 -30.30 42.11
N LEU A 19 2.88 -29.05 42.31
CA LEU A 19 3.47 -27.84 41.73
C LEU A 19 4.84 -27.52 42.35
N LEU A 20 4.99 -27.70 43.65
CA LEU A 20 6.29 -27.51 44.33
C LEU A 20 7.30 -28.58 43.93
N ALA A 21 6.87 -29.83 43.77
CA ALA A 21 7.71 -30.92 43.27
C ALA A 21 8.13 -30.70 41.80
N ALA A 22 7.22 -30.18 40.95
CA ALA A 22 7.54 -29.81 39.59
C ALA A 22 8.52 -28.64 39.54
N LEU A 23 8.35 -27.62 40.39
CA LEU A 23 9.26 -26.46 40.48
C LEU A 23 10.64 -26.94 41.01
N ALA A 24 10.70 -27.78 42.03
CA ALA A 24 11.96 -28.36 42.51
C ALA A 24 12.66 -29.21 41.45
N TYR A 25 11.92 -29.98 40.63
CA TYR A 25 12.45 -30.74 39.52
C TYR A 25 13.04 -29.88 38.42
N PHE A 26 12.43 -28.69 38.13
CA PHE A 26 12.96 -27.73 37.17
C PHE A 26 14.20 -26.97 37.71
N VAL A 27 14.22 -26.66 39.00
CA VAL A 27 15.35 -25.92 39.62
C VAL A 27 16.55 -26.85 39.87
N ALA A 28 16.32 -28.16 40.11
CA ALA A 28 17.38 -29.13 40.36
C ALA A 28 17.96 -29.77 39.09
N ARG A 29 17.47 -29.44 37.88
CA ARG A 29 18.17 -29.84 36.67
C ARG A 29 19.49 -29.09 36.55
N PRO A 30 20.63 -29.77 36.50
CA PRO A 30 21.86 -29.13 36.09
C PRO A 30 21.62 -28.53 34.70
N PRO A 31 22.16 -27.35 34.39
CA PRO A 31 22.07 -26.79 33.06
C PRO A 31 22.54 -27.89 32.10
N GLN A 32 21.60 -28.42 31.29
CA GLN A 32 21.99 -29.25 30.16
C GLN A 32 22.83 -28.30 29.29
N THR A 33 24.13 -28.47 29.35
CA THR A 33 24.96 -28.02 28.27
C THR A 33 24.25 -28.39 26.98
N PRO A 34 23.92 -27.47 26.08
CA PRO A 34 23.43 -27.85 24.77
C PRO A 34 24.43 -28.89 24.26
N ALA A 35 23.96 -30.13 24.06
CA ALA A 35 24.77 -31.09 23.33
C ALA A 35 25.33 -30.33 22.15
N ALA A 36 26.64 -30.46 21.96
CA ALA A 36 27.33 -29.95 20.81
C ALA A 36 26.74 -30.60 19.55
N ALA A 37 25.53 -30.16 19.23
CA ALA A 37 24.87 -30.34 17.97
C ALA A 37 25.58 -29.38 17.03
N HIS A 38 26.57 -29.94 16.31
CA HIS A 38 27.14 -29.37 15.10
C HIS A 38 27.34 -27.84 15.20
N ALA A 39 28.36 -27.45 16.03
CA ALA A 39 29.23 -26.43 15.55
C ALA A 39 29.89 -27.01 14.29
N ALA A 40 29.16 -27.14 13.19
CA ALA A 40 29.76 -26.82 11.90
C ALA A 40 30.45 -25.53 12.20
N ALA A 41 31.78 -25.52 12.10
CA ALA A 41 32.58 -24.32 12.18
C ALA A 41 31.87 -23.27 11.36
N VAL A 42 31.12 -22.42 12.00
CA VAL A 42 30.95 -21.05 11.54
C VAL A 42 32.40 -20.61 11.62
N GLU A 43 33.10 -20.71 10.50
CA GLU A 43 34.35 -20.01 10.31
C GLU A 43 34.08 -18.65 10.96
N GLU A 44 35.00 -18.16 11.73
CA GLU A 44 35.05 -16.79 12.24
C GLU A 44 35.13 -15.81 11.08
N ASN A 45 34.33 -16.06 10.07
CA ASN A 45 34.14 -15.29 8.90
C ASN A 45 33.16 -14.19 9.24
N GLN A 46 33.77 -13.14 9.85
CA GLN A 46 33.46 -11.87 9.30
C GLN A 46 32.10 -11.35 9.71
N LEU A 47 32.01 -10.89 10.94
CA LEU A 47 31.31 -9.65 11.17
C LEU A 47 31.98 -8.61 10.24
N GLN A 48 31.55 -8.58 8.97
CA GLN A 48 31.96 -7.55 8.03
C GLN A 48 31.60 -6.23 8.67
N SER A 49 32.58 -5.37 8.86
CA SER A 49 32.30 -4.07 9.42
C SER A 49 31.32 -3.38 8.48
N LEU A 50 30.40 -2.55 9.01
CA LEU A 50 29.47 -1.76 8.19
C LEU A 50 30.18 -1.03 7.05
N LYS A 51 31.47 -0.70 7.22
CA LYS A 51 32.33 -0.11 6.18
C LYS A 51 32.66 -1.08 5.03
N ASP A 52 32.68 -2.38 5.27
CA ASP A 52 32.93 -3.38 4.23
C ASP A 52 31.64 -3.75 3.51
N VAL A 53 30.52 -3.78 4.21
CA VAL A 53 29.19 -3.93 3.60
C VAL A 53 28.88 -2.73 2.70
N ALA A 54 29.24 -1.52 3.12
CA ALA A 54 29.02 -0.30 2.31
C ALA A 54 29.83 -0.27 0.99
N LYS A 55 30.83 -1.14 0.84
CA LYS A 55 31.64 -1.26 -0.39
C LYS A 55 31.10 -2.30 -1.37
N GLN A 56 30.18 -3.16 -0.94
CA GLN A 56 29.57 -4.15 -1.82
C GLN A 56 28.45 -3.48 -2.61
N ALA A 57 28.47 -3.60 -3.93
CA ALA A 57 27.35 -3.19 -4.75
C ALA A 57 26.13 -4.04 -4.38
N PRO A 58 24.93 -3.43 -4.21
CA PRO A 58 23.71 -4.18 -3.95
C PRO A 58 23.50 -5.24 -5.05
N VAL A 59 23.28 -6.49 -4.65
CA VAL A 59 22.93 -7.54 -5.61
C VAL A 59 21.45 -7.42 -5.91
N HIS A 60 21.11 -7.02 -7.13
CA HIS A 60 19.73 -6.97 -7.59
C HIS A 60 19.34 -8.31 -8.22
N ARG A 61 18.26 -8.92 -7.71
CA ARG A 61 17.66 -10.11 -8.33
C ARG A 61 17.04 -9.68 -9.65
N LYS A 62 17.52 -10.24 -10.75
CA LYS A 62 16.86 -10.12 -12.04
C LYS A 62 15.65 -11.05 -12.07
N LEU A 63 14.48 -10.51 -12.38
CA LEU A 63 13.26 -11.30 -12.56
C LEU A 63 13.14 -11.72 -14.03
N ASP A 64 13.02 -13.03 -14.28
CA ASP A 64 12.68 -13.55 -15.61
C ASP A 64 11.16 -13.50 -15.79
N ILE A 65 10.65 -12.35 -16.23
CA ILE A 65 9.22 -12.12 -16.40
C ILE A 65 8.78 -12.68 -17.77
N GLN A 66 7.98 -13.73 -17.73
CA GLN A 66 7.37 -14.33 -18.90
C GLN A 66 5.99 -13.71 -19.16
N GLU A 67 5.70 -13.35 -20.42
CA GLU A 67 4.42 -12.73 -20.81
C GLU A 67 3.72 -13.57 -21.90
N TRP A 68 2.38 -13.67 -21.80
CA TRP A 68 1.50 -14.19 -22.85
C TRP A 68 0.07 -13.67 -22.68
N LYS A 69 -0.83 -14.08 -23.58
CA LYS A 69 -2.27 -13.85 -23.44
C LYS A 69 -3.01 -15.17 -23.45
N THR A 70 -4.09 -15.23 -22.65
CA THR A 70 -5.04 -16.36 -22.73
C THR A 70 -5.93 -16.26 -23.96
N ALA A 71 -6.66 -17.32 -24.28
CA ALA A 71 -7.62 -17.33 -25.40
C ALA A 71 -8.73 -16.30 -25.21
N GLU A 72 -9.11 -16.01 -23.97
CA GLU A 72 -10.14 -15.04 -23.58
C GLU A 72 -9.61 -13.58 -23.58
N GLY A 73 -8.31 -13.40 -23.85
CA GLY A 73 -7.67 -12.10 -24.00
C GLY A 73 -7.01 -11.52 -22.76
N ALA A 74 -6.99 -12.24 -21.63
CA ALA A 74 -6.30 -11.79 -20.42
C ALA A 74 -4.78 -11.74 -20.66
N LYS A 75 -4.14 -10.65 -20.25
CA LYS A 75 -2.69 -10.52 -20.22
C LYS A 75 -2.13 -11.27 -19.02
N VAL A 76 -1.12 -12.10 -19.20
CA VAL A 76 -0.50 -12.89 -18.13
C VAL A 76 0.97 -12.51 -17.98
N LEU A 77 1.40 -12.30 -16.73
CA LEU A 77 2.79 -12.15 -16.35
C LEU A 77 3.14 -13.22 -15.32
N PHE A 78 4.26 -13.90 -15.51
CA PHE A 78 4.70 -15.00 -14.66
C PHE A 78 6.18 -14.92 -14.31
N VAL A 79 6.51 -15.22 -13.06
CA VAL A 79 7.87 -15.47 -12.57
C VAL A 79 7.90 -16.80 -11.84
N GLU A 80 8.76 -17.70 -12.33
CA GLU A 80 9.03 -18.99 -11.72
C GLU A 80 9.92 -18.81 -10.48
N ALA A 81 9.52 -19.36 -9.31
CA ALA A 81 10.23 -19.22 -8.04
C ALA A 81 9.98 -20.46 -7.15
N HIS A 82 10.98 -21.35 -7.07
CA HIS A 82 10.89 -22.65 -6.40
C HIS A 82 11.42 -22.66 -4.95
N GLU A 83 11.73 -21.49 -4.36
CA GLU A 83 12.30 -21.42 -3.02
C GLU A 83 11.33 -21.90 -1.93
N LEU A 84 10.03 -21.74 -2.17
CA LEU A 84 8.96 -22.18 -1.27
C LEU A 84 7.90 -22.95 -2.06
N PRO A 85 7.32 -24.04 -1.51
CA PRO A 85 6.30 -24.84 -2.18
C PRO A 85 4.92 -24.15 -2.16
N MET A 86 4.85 -22.95 -2.73
CA MET A 86 3.67 -22.10 -2.80
C MET A 86 3.69 -21.17 -4.00
N PHE A 87 2.53 -20.64 -4.34
CA PHE A 87 2.41 -19.60 -5.37
C PHE A 87 1.44 -18.50 -4.95
N ASP A 88 1.64 -17.34 -5.54
CA ASP A 88 0.75 -16.19 -5.48
C ASP A 88 0.17 -15.91 -6.86
N LEU A 89 -1.14 -15.74 -6.90
CA LEU A 89 -1.92 -15.33 -8.06
C LEU A 89 -2.58 -13.98 -7.73
N ARG A 90 -2.43 -13.00 -8.62
CA ARG A 90 -3.08 -11.70 -8.50
C ARG A 90 -3.78 -11.35 -9.80
N LEU A 91 -5.05 -11.05 -9.69
CA LEU A 91 -5.86 -10.46 -10.75
C LEU A 91 -5.93 -8.95 -10.53
N THR A 92 -5.62 -8.16 -11.53
CA THR A 92 -5.72 -6.70 -11.51
C THR A 92 -6.63 -6.25 -12.64
N PHE A 93 -7.82 -5.79 -12.30
CA PHE A 93 -8.85 -5.34 -13.25
C PHE A 93 -8.84 -3.81 -13.34
N ALA A 94 -9.06 -3.25 -14.53
CA ALA A 94 -9.38 -1.83 -14.67
C ALA A 94 -10.84 -1.56 -14.22
N ALA A 95 -11.10 -1.82 -12.95
CA ALA A 95 -12.43 -1.84 -12.32
C ALA A 95 -12.44 -1.06 -10.99
N GLY A 96 -11.62 -0.02 -10.89
CA GLY A 96 -11.59 0.87 -9.73
C GLY A 96 -12.72 1.90 -9.74
N SER A 97 -12.72 2.79 -8.73
CA SER A 97 -13.76 3.81 -8.57
C SER A 97 -13.85 4.80 -9.73
N SER A 98 -12.80 4.95 -10.54
CA SER A 98 -12.86 5.72 -11.80
C SER A 98 -13.87 5.17 -12.81
N GLN A 99 -14.35 3.94 -12.62
CA GLN A 99 -15.34 3.27 -13.45
C GLN A 99 -16.75 3.26 -12.83
N ASP A 100 -16.98 3.96 -11.73
CA ASP A 100 -18.26 4.00 -10.99
C ASP A 100 -19.42 4.64 -11.79
N ALA A 101 -19.12 5.28 -12.92
CA ALA A 101 -20.11 5.83 -13.87
C ALA A 101 -21.23 6.68 -13.21
N GLY A 102 -20.86 7.54 -12.26
CA GLY A 102 -21.78 8.40 -11.54
C GLY A 102 -22.47 7.76 -10.32
N THR A 103 -22.03 6.56 -9.94
CA THR A 103 -22.50 5.85 -8.74
C THR A 103 -21.33 5.59 -7.78
N PRO A 104 -20.79 6.62 -7.10
CA PRO A 104 -19.62 6.47 -6.23
C PRO A 104 -19.80 5.37 -5.20
N GLY A 105 -18.78 4.49 -5.08
CA GLY A 105 -18.78 3.33 -4.19
C GLY A 105 -19.23 2.01 -4.84
N LEU A 106 -19.68 2.04 -6.12
CA LEU A 106 -20.11 0.84 -6.82
C LEU A 106 -18.98 -0.18 -6.99
N SER A 107 -17.80 0.27 -7.42
CA SER A 107 -16.63 -0.60 -7.59
C SER A 107 -16.17 -1.20 -6.26
N MET A 108 -16.13 -0.38 -5.21
CA MET A 108 -15.74 -0.82 -3.87
C MET A 108 -16.71 -1.88 -3.32
N LEU A 109 -18.02 -1.62 -3.37
CA LEU A 109 -19.01 -2.60 -2.92
C LEU A 109 -18.97 -3.88 -3.75
N THR A 110 -18.80 -3.79 -5.07
CA THR A 110 -18.69 -4.98 -5.93
C THR A 110 -17.49 -5.83 -5.52
N ASN A 111 -16.34 -5.20 -5.29
CA ASN A 111 -15.13 -5.91 -4.86
C ASN A 111 -15.30 -6.52 -3.46
N ALA A 112 -15.80 -5.76 -2.50
CA ALA A 112 -16.03 -6.21 -1.13
C ALA A 112 -17.02 -7.38 -1.04
N MET A 113 -17.90 -7.52 -2.03
CA MET A 113 -18.95 -8.56 -2.06
C MET A 113 -18.52 -9.84 -2.78
N LEU A 114 -17.32 -9.93 -3.36
CA LEU A 114 -16.88 -11.10 -4.14
C LEU A 114 -16.91 -12.40 -3.33
N ASN A 115 -16.45 -12.36 -2.09
CA ASN A 115 -16.35 -13.52 -1.21
C ASN A 115 -17.49 -13.63 -0.17
N GLU A 116 -18.57 -12.87 -0.36
CA GLU A 116 -19.74 -12.91 0.52
C GLU A 116 -20.70 -14.05 0.21
N GLY A 117 -20.60 -14.63 -0.99
CA GLY A 117 -21.37 -15.80 -1.37
C GLY A 117 -21.09 -16.25 -2.81
N VAL A 118 -21.06 -17.57 -2.99
CA VAL A 118 -21.03 -18.25 -4.29
C VAL A 118 -22.10 -19.34 -4.31
N PRO A 119 -22.45 -19.94 -5.45
CA PRO A 119 -23.46 -21.01 -5.47
C PRO A 119 -23.17 -22.11 -4.44
N GLY A 120 -24.09 -22.25 -3.47
CA GLY A 120 -24.01 -23.27 -2.43
C GLY A 120 -23.06 -22.99 -1.26
N LYS A 121 -22.43 -21.81 -1.19
CA LYS A 121 -21.53 -21.43 -0.08
C LYS A 121 -21.76 -19.97 0.32
N ASP A 122 -21.88 -19.73 1.61
CA ASP A 122 -21.83 -18.40 2.22
C ASP A 122 -20.38 -17.98 2.51
N THR A 123 -20.21 -16.78 3.05
CA THR A 123 -18.90 -16.21 3.38
C THR A 123 -18.10 -17.06 4.36
N THR A 124 -18.78 -17.71 5.33
CA THR A 124 -18.15 -18.60 6.31
C THR A 124 -17.61 -19.87 5.65
N ALA A 125 -18.41 -20.50 4.78
CA ALA A 125 -17.99 -21.68 4.03
C ALA A 125 -16.88 -21.39 3.02
N ILE A 126 -16.86 -20.18 2.44
CA ILE A 126 -15.77 -19.73 1.56
C ILE A 126 -14.49 -19.56 2.35
N ALA A 127 -14.52 -18.86 3.49
CA ALA A 127 -13.37 -18.64 4.35
C ALA A 127 -12.78 -19.97 4.83
N ALA A 128 -13.61 -20.84 5.41
CA ALA A 128 -13.20 -22.19 5.86
C ALA A 128 -12.60 -23.02 4.71
N GLY A 129 -13.19 -22.93 3.50
CA GLY A 129 -12.70 -23.65 2.34
C GLY A 129 -11.28 -23.25 1.92
N PHE A 130 -10.88 -21.99 2.06
CA PHE A 130 -9.50 -21.56 1.83
C PHE A 130 -8.58 -21.97 3.00
N GLU A 131 -9.03 -21.77 4.25
CA GLU A 131 -8.25 -22.08 5.45
C GLU A 131 -7.90 -23.56 5.54
N ASP A 132 -8.84 -24.47 5.27
CA ASP A 132 -8.64 -25.93 5.26
C ASP A 132 -7.58 -26.39 4.23
N LEU A 133 -7.39 -25.59 3.17
CA LEU A 133 -6.39 -25.85 2.14
C LEU A 133 -5.03 -25.18 2.41
N GLY A 134 -4.91 -24.42 3.50
CA GLY A 134 -3.74 -23.57 3.75
C GLY A 134 -3.59 -22.45 2.71
N ALA A 135 -4.71 -22.04 2.12
CA ALA A 135 -4.78 -20.97 1.15
C ALA A 135 -5.37 -19.69 1.75
N SER A 136 -5.15 -18.55 1.12
CA SER A 136 -5.77 -17.29 1.50
C SER A 136 -6.28 -16.53 0.27
N PHE A 137 -7.48 -15.98 0.40
CA PHE A 137 -8.08 -15.03 -0.53
C PHE A 137 -7.85 -13.60 -0.05
N SER A 138 -7.59 -12.69 -0.99
CA SER A 138 -7.52 -11.25 -0.73
C SER A 138 -8.19 -10.47 -1.84
N ASN A 139 -8.75 -9.31 -1.52
CA ASN A 139 -9.32 -8.40 -2.49
C ASN A 139 -9.12 -6.95 -2.07
N GLY A 140 -9.33 -6.01 -3.00
CA GLY A 140 -9.23 -4.59 -2.76
C GLY A 140 -9.68 -3.76 -3.95
N SER A 141 -10.25 -2.59 -3.67
CA SER A 141 -10.67 -1.62 -4.68
C SER A 141 -9.93 -0.31 -4.47
N TYR A 142 -9.45 0.25 -5.58
CA TYR A 142 -8.67 1.49 -5.65
C TYR A 142 -9.30 2.43 -6.69
N ARG A 143 -8.67 3.58 -6.94
CA ARG A 143 -9.20 4.51 -7.95
C ARG A 143 -9.21 3.92 -9.35
N ASP A 144 -8.12 3.32 -9.80
CA ASP A 144 -8.00 2.79 -11.17
C ASP A 144 -8.29 1.30 -11.27
N MET A 145 -8.08 0.56 -10.19
CA MET A 145 -8.09 -0.90 -10.24
C MET A 145 -8.88 -1.54 -9.11
N ALA A 146 -9.44 -2.69 -9.41
CA ALA A 146 -9.85 -3.67 -8.41
C ALA A 146 -8.90 -4.87 -8.49
N VAL A 147 -8.61 -5.47 -7.35
CA VAL A 147 -7.73 -6.63 -7.27
C VAL A 147 -8.43 -7.79 -6.57
N ALA A 148 -8.06 -9.01 -6.97
CA ALA A 148 -8.36 -10.24 -6.24
C ALA A 148 -7.10 -11.10 -6.25
N GLY A 149 -6.76 -11.70 -5.12
CA GLY A 149 -5.55 -12.50 -4.95
C GLY A 149 -5.82 -13.84 -4.30
N LEU A 150 -5.03 -14.82 -4.68
CA LEU A 150 -4.95 -16.14 -4.05
C LEU A 150 -3.50 -16.44 -3.73
N ARG A 151 -3.23 -16.81 -2.49
CA ARG A 151 -2.00 -17.50 -2.10
C ARG A 151 -2.36 -18.95 -1.77
N SER A 152 -1.61 -19.89 -2.31
CA SER A 152 -1.85 -21.32 -2.05
C SER A 152 -0.55 -22.11 -2.07
N LEU A 153 -0.59 -23.30 -1.50
CA LEU A 153 0.46 -24.30 -1.66
C LEU A 153 0.51 -24.76 -3.13
N SER A 154 1.71 -25.14 -3.61
CA SER A 154 1.91 -25.69 -4.96
C SER A 154 1.54 -27.18 -5.07
N ASP A 155 1.29 -27.87 -3.93
CA ASP A 155 0.76 -29.25 -3.92
C ASP A 155 -0.46 -29.39 -4.83
N ALA A 156 -0.45 -30.35 -5.74
CA ALA A 156 -1.42 -30.45 -6.81
C ALA A 156 -2.87 -30.58 -6.34
N ASP A 157 -3.12 -31.35 -5.26
CA ASP A 157 -4.48 -31.58 -4.76
C ASP A 157 -5.03 -30.32 -4.09
N LYS A 158 -4.22 -29.67 -3.24
CA LYS A 158 -4.59 -28.43 -2.56
C LYS A 158 -4.73 -27.28 -3.53
N ARG A 159 -3.79 -27.13 -4.45
CA ARG A 159 -3.81 -26.11 -5.52
C ARG A 159 -5.08 -26.21 -6.36
N THR A 160 -5.44 -27.42 -6.82
CA THR A 160 -6.63 -27.62 -7.65
C THR A 160 -7.90 -27.21 -6.92
N GLN A 161 -8.03 -27.57 -5.65
CA GLN A 161 -9.21 -27.23 -4.86
C GLN A 161 -9.27 -25.73 -4.55
N ALA A 162 -8.13 -25.10 -4.19
CA ALA A 162 -8.04 -23.68 -3.92
C ALA A 162 -8.35 -22.83 -5.17
N LEU A 163 -7.82 -23.21 -6.32
CA LEU A 163 -8.12 -22.56 -7.61
C LEU A 163 -9.60 -22.67 -7.96
N LYS A 164 -10.21 -23.85 -7.82
CA LYS A 164 -11.64 -24.03 -8.08
C LYS A 164 -12.52 -23.15 -7.19
N LEU A 165 -12.17 -23.00 -5.90
CA LEU A 165 -12.89 -22.08 -5.02
C LEU A 165 -12.66 -20.63 -5.42
N PHE A 166 -11.43 -20.25 -5.76
CA PHE A 166 -11.09 -18.92 -6.24
C PHE A 166 -11.84 -18.56 -7.52
N GLU A 167 -11.92 -19.47 -8.49
CA GLU A 167 -12.70 -19.30 -9.72
C GLU A 167 -14.19 -19.07 -9.45
N GLN A 168 -14.78 -19.76 -8.47
CA GLN A 168 -16.15 -19.50 -8.04
C GLN A 168 -16.31 -18.10 -7.46
N VAL A 169 -15.37 -17.67 -6.60
CA VAL A 169 -15.40 -16.35 -5.97
C VAL A 169 -15.29 -15.21 -6.98
N ILE A 170 -14.38 -15.33 -7.95
CA ILE A 170 -14.18 -14.26 -8.94
C ILE A 170 -15.17 -14.30 -10.11
N GLY A 171 -15.68 -15.48 -10.47
CA GLY A 171 -16.51 -15.67 -11.67
C GLY A 171 -18.01 -15.77 -11.39
N GLN A 172 -18.40 -16.22 -10.19
CA GLN A 172 -19.80 -16.53 -9.86
C GLN A 172 -20.23 -15.95 -8.49
N PRO A 173 -19.85 -14.72 -8.12
CA PRO A 173 -20.32 -14.14 -6.87
C PRO A 173 -21.83 -13.95 -6.92
N THR A 174 -22.54 -14.34 -5.85
CA THR A 174 -24.00 -14.28 -5.79
C THR A 174 -24.53 -12.96 -5.26
N PHE A 175 -23.69 -12.15 -4.63
CA PHE A 175 -24.05 -10.86 -4.02
C PHE A 175 -25.29 -10.96 -3.10
N PRO A 176 -25.24 -11.72 -1.97
CA PRO A 176 -26.41 -11.89 -1.11
C PRO A 176 -26.92 -10.56 -0.55
N GLU A 177 -28.24 -10.37 -0.51
CA GLU A 177 -28.86 -9.11 -0.07
C GLU A 177 -28.57 -8.77 1.39
N ASP A 178 -28.56 -9.77 2.26
CA ASP A 178 -28.24 -9.62 3.68
C ASP A 178 -26.78 -9.21 3.89
N ALA A 179 -25.85 -9.78 3.14
CA ALA A 179 -24.45 -9.38 3.13
C ALA A 179 -24.27 -7.96 2.59
N LEU A 180 -24.97 -7.61 1.50
CA LEU A 180 -24.94 -6.26 0.94
C LEU A 180 -25.45 -5.23 1.96
N ALA A 181 -26.57 -5.51 2.64
CA ALA A 181 -27.10 -4.65 3.68
C ALA A 181 -26.10 -4.48 4.85
N ARG A 182 -25.45 -5.58 5.27
CA ARG A 182 -24.46 -5.55 6.33
C ARG A 182 -23.23 -4.70 5.96
N ILE A 183 -22.67 -4.90 4.75
CA ILE A 183 -21.50 -4.15 4.28
C ILE A 183 -21.84 -2.67 4.12
N LYS A 184 -22.99 -2.33 3.53
CA LYS A 184 -23.44 -0.92 3.46
C LYS A 184 -23.51 -0.27 4.85
N ASN A 185 -24.08 -0.96 5.84
CA ASN A 185 -24.15 -0.42 7.19
C ASN A 185 -22.76 -0.19 7.81
N GLN A 186 -21.78 -1.08 7.54
CA GLN A 186 -20.39 -0.90 7.96
C GLN A 186 -19.74 0.31 7.29
N VAL A 187 -19.95 0.49 6.00
CA VAL A 187 -19.43 1.63 5.23
C VAL A 187 -20.04 2.95 5.74
N LEU A 188 -21.37 2.99 5.96
CA LEU A 188 -22.06 4.17 6.51
C LEU A 188 -21.56 4.52 7.91
N ALA A 189 -21.35 3.53 8.78
CA ALA A 189 -20.74 3.77 10.09
C ALA A 189 -19.32 4.33 9.96
N GLY A 190 -18.56 3.90 8.96
CA GLY A 190 -17.25 4.46 8.62
C GLY A 190 -17.33 5.93 8.22
N PHE A 191 -18.35 6.34 7.47
CA PHE A 191 -18.54 7.76 7.11
C PHE A 191 -18.85 8.64 8.32
N GLU A 192 -19.64 8.17 9.28
CA GLU A 192 -19.88 8.90 10.53
C GLU A 192 -18.58 9.11 11.33
N TYR A 193 -17.71 8.10 11.35
CA TYR A 193 -16.39 8.23 11.96
C TYR A 193 -15.48 9.21 11.20
N GLN A 194 -15.54 9.22 9.86
CA GLN A 194 -14.76 10.15 9.03
C GLN A 194 -15.11 11.61 9.29
N LYS A 195 -16.38 11.93 9.59
CA LYS A 195 -16.82 13.29 9.93
C LYS A 195 -16.17 13.85 11.20
N GLN A 196 -15.68 12.98 12.06
CA GLN A 196 -14.98 13.36 13.29
C GLN A 196 -13.46 13.51 13.09
N ASN A 197 -12.96 13.30 11.87
CA ASN A 197 -11.55 13.37 11.56
C ASN A 197 -11.25 14.51 10.57
N PRO A 198 -10.63 15.62 11.06
CA PRO A 198 -10.37 16.79 10.23
C PRO A 198 -9.44 16.48 9.03
N GLY A 199 -8.48 15.57 9.19
CA GLY A 199 -7.60 15.13 8.10
C GLY A 199 -8.37 14.40 7.00
N LYS A 200 -9.36 13.56 7.34
CA LYS A 200 -10.23 12.90 6.35
C LYS A 200 -11.10 13.89 5.61
N LEU A 201 -11.69 14.84 6.31
CA LEU A 201 -12.49 15.91 5.69
C LEU A 201 -11.64 16.76 4.74
N ALA A 202 -10.44 17.14 5.16
CA ALA A 202 -9.51 17.87 4.31
C ALA A 202 -9.15 17.08 3.04
N GLY A 203 -8.90 15.77 3.15
CA GLY A 203 -8.58 14.91 2.02
C GLY A 203 -9.72 14.79 1.01
N LEU A 204 -10.96 14.60 1.47
CA LEU A 204 -12.13 14.55 0.60
C LEU A 204 -12.34 15.87 -0.17
N GLU A 205 -12.27 16.99 0.53
CA GLU A 205 -12.41 18.31 -0.11
C GLU A 205 -11.25 18.60 -1.07
N LEU A 206 -10.02 18.18 -0.72
CA LEU A 206 -8.85 18.33 -1.59
C LEU A 206 -9.05 17.62 -2.93
N PHE A 207 -9.44 16.34 -2.91
CA PHE A 207 -9.66 15.58 -4.14
C PHE A 207 -10.78 16.15 -4.99
N LYS A 208 -11.88 16.57 -4.36
CA LYS A 208 -12.98 17.26 -5.04
C LYS A 208 -12.50 18.54 -5.75
N ARG A 209 -11.69 19.37 -5.11
CA ARG A 209 -11.17 20.60 -5.71
C ARG A 209 -10.09 20.34 -6.76
N LEU A 210 -9.24 19.34 -6.52
CA LEU A 210 -8.16 19.00 -7.42
C LEU A 210 -8.67 18.43 -8.76
N TYR A 211 -9.76 17.65 -8.70
CA TYR A 211 -10.23 16.89 -9.85
C TYR A 211 -11.59 17.37 -10.43
N GLY A 212 -12.33 18.22 -9.71
CA GLY A 212 -13.62 18.77 -10.20
C GLY A 212 -14.62 17.69 -10.60
N GLU A 213 -14.98 17.65 -11.88
CA GLU A 213 -15.92 16.68 -12.45
C GLU A 213 -15.24 15.37 -12.90
N HIS A 214 -13.93 15.27 -12.79
CA HIS A 214 -13.19 14.07 -13.18
C HIS A 214 -13.51 12.90 -12.23
N PRO A 215 -13.55 11.63 -12.70
CA PRO A 215 -13.85 10.47 -11.85
C PRO A 215 -12.97 10.30 -10.61
N TYR A 216 -11.78 10.92 -10.58
CA TYR A 216 -10.93 10.88 -9.39
C TYR A 216 -11.38 11.82 -8.26
N ALA A 217 -12.36 12.69 -8.51
CA ALA A 217 -12.82 13.66 -7.52
C ALA A 217 -13.56 13.03 -6.34
N HIS A 218 -14.38 12.00 -6.60
CA HIS A 218 -15.16 11.37 -5.54
C HIS A 218 -14.34 10.39 -4.70
N SER A 219 -14.82 10.11 -3.50
CA SER A 219 -14.25 9.05 -2.65
C SER A 219 -14.39 7.68 -3.33
N SER A 220 -13.37 6.85 -3.25
CA SER A 220 -13.43 5.46 -3.73
C SER A 220 -14.48 4.63 -2.98
N ASP A 221 -14.77 5.01 -1.74
CA ASP A 221 -15.75 4.33 -0.89
C ASP A 221 -17.19 4.83 -1.12
N GLY A 222 -17.36 5.85 -1.97
CA GLY A 222 -18.63 6.55 -2.11
C GLY A 222 -18.90 7.53 -0.97
N ASP A 223 -20.17 7.82 -0.74
CA ASP A 223 -20.65 8.69 0.32
C ASP A 223 -22.04 8.25 0.85
N GLU A 224 -22.57 8.96 1.85
CA GLU A 224 -23.83 8.68 2.50
C GLU A 224 -25.05 8.75 1.57
N LYS A 225 -24.94 9.41 0.42
CA LYS A 225 -26.01 9.53 -0.56
C LYS A 225 -25.88 8.49 -1.67
N SER A 226 -24.66 8.19 -2.08
CA SER A 226 -24.40 7.29 -3.21
C SER A 226 -24.45 5.81 -2.82
N VAL A 227 -24.00 5.43 -1.62
CA VAL A 227 -23.93 4.03 -1.18
C VAL A 227 -25.30 3.39 -0.89
N PRO A 228 -26.23 4.03 -0.17
CA PRO A 228 -27.51 3.40 0.19
C PRO A 228 -28.34 2.90 -1.00
N PRO A 229 -28.48 3.64 -2.12
CA PRO A 229 -29.32 3.20 -3.25
C PRO A 229 -28.67 2.12 -4.13
N ILE A 230 -27.37 1.79 -3.97
CA ILE A 230 -26.72 0.79 -4.81
C ILE A 230 -27.41 -0.56 -4.62
N SER A 231 -27.91 -1.15 -5.72
CA SER A 231 -28.62 -2.42 -5.69
C SER A 231 -27.72 -3.60 -6.05
N ARG A 232 -28.20 -4.80 -5.75
CA ARG A 232 -27.56 -6.06 -6.14
C ARG A 232 -27.39 -6.17 -7.65
N GLU A 233 -28.40 -5.76 -8.41
CA GLU A 233 -28.40 -5.78 -9.88
C GLU A 233 -27.30 -4.86 -10.43
N GLN A 234 -27.04 -3.73 -9.80
CA GLN A 234 -25.94 -2.83 -10.17
C GLN A 234 -24.58 -3.50 -9.93
N LEU A 235 -24.40 -4.20 -8.78
CA LEU A 235 -23.19 -4.97 -8.52
C LEU A 235 -22.98 -6.06 -9.57
N GLN A 236 -24.04 -6.83 -9.90
CA GLN A 236 -23.99 -7.88 -10.92
C GLN A 236 -23.64 -7.32 -12.29
N ALA A 237 -24.25 -6.19 -12.67
CA ALA A 237 -23.98 -5.53 -13.95
C ALA A 237 -22.54 -5.00 -14.00
N PHE A 238 -22.05 -4.38 -12.93
CA PHE A 238 -20.68 -3.89 -12.82
C PHE A 238 -19.68 -5.05 -12.87
N HIS A 239 -19.90 -6.12 -12.10
CA HIS A 239 -19.05 -7.31 -12.11
C HIS A 239 -18.98 -7.90 -13.54
N LYS A 240 -20.12 -8.13 -14.18
CA LYS A 240 -20.15 -8.67 -15.54
C LYS A 240 -19.38 -7.82 -16.56
N LYS A 241 -19.41 -6.49 -16.39
CA LYS A 241 -18.76 -5.54 -17.31
C LYS A 241 -17.27 -5.38 -16.97
N ALA A 242 -16.93 -5.20 -15.71
CA ALA A 242 -15.63 -4.71 -15.28
C ALA A 242 -14.65 -5.84 -14.86
N TYR A 243 -15.17 -6.99 -14.41
CA TYR A 243 -14.36 -8.16 -14.07
C TYR A 243 -14.20 -9.13 -15.26
N ALA A 244 -14.24 -8.59 -16.47
CA ALA A 244 -14.14 -9.37 -17.69
C ALA A 244 -12.71 -9.82 -18.00
N ALA A 245 -12.57 -10.97 -18.67
CA ALA A 245 -11.29 -11.56 -19.02
C ALA A 245 -10.41 -10.64 -19.90
N GLY A 246 -11.00 -9.87 -20.81
CA GLY A 246 -10.26 -8.87 -21.60
C GLY A 246 -9.86 -7.62 -20.84
N ASN A 247 -10.34 -7.46 -19.59
CA ASN A 247 -10.09 -6.30 -18.72
C ASN A 247 -9.16 -6.61 -17.54
N VAL A 248 -8.46 -7.76 -17.56
CA VAL A 248 -7.64 -8.23 -16.43
C VAL A 248 -6.19 -8.43 -16.83
N VAL A 249 -5.31 -8.17 -15.89
CA VAL A 249 -3.93 -8.67 -15.86
C VAL A 249 -3.86 -9.77 -14.82
N ILE A 250 -3.41 -10.93 -15.21
CA ILE A 250 -3.15 -12.10 -14.36
C ILE A 250 -1.65 -12.10 -14.06
N ALA A 251 -1.27 -11.94 -12.82
CA ALA A 251 0.10 -12.08 -12.36
C ALA A 251 0.25 -13.35 -11.55
N LEU A 252 1.28 -14.14 -11.83
CA LEU A 252 1.61 -15.41 -11.15
C LEU A 252 3.07 -15.40 -10.72
N VAL A 253 3.34 -15.86 -9.51
CA VAL A 253 4.70 -16.03 -8.98
C VAL A 253 4.72 -17.26 -8.09
N GLY A 254 5.73 -18.11 -8.21
CA GLY A 254 5.94 -19.19 -7.25
C GLY A 254 6.38 -20.51 -7.86
N ASP A 255 6.21 -21.56 -7.08
CA ASP A 255 6.61 -22.94 -7.39
C ASP A 255 5.63 -23.58 -8.39
N LEU A 256 5.71 -23.11 -9.60
CA LEU A 256 4.94 -23.53 -10.76
C LEU A 256 5.86 -23.62 -11.97
N SER A 257 5.70 -24.65 -12.78
CA SER A 257 6.28 -24.66 -14.13
C SER A 257 5.50 -23.71 -15.05
N ARG A 258 6.12 -23.31 -16.16
CA ARG A 258 5.46 -22.52 -17.21
C ARG A 258 4.15 -23.17 -17.69
N GLN A 259 4.14 -24.48 -17.88
CA GLN A 259 2.95 -25.22 -18.34
C GLN A 259 1.81 -25.16 -17.31
N GLU A 260 2.13 -25.27 -16.02
CA GLU A 260 1.14 -25.15 -14.94
C GLU A 260 0.59 -23.73 -14.85
N ALA A 261 1.46 -22.72 -14.96
CA ALA A 261 1.04 -21.31 -14.99
C ALA A 261 0.12 -21.00 -16.18
N GLU A 262 0.38 -21.56 -17.36
CA GLU A 262 -0.49 -21.45 -18.54
C GLU A 262 -1.87 -22.10 -18.30
N ALA A 263 -1.89 -23.29 -17.71
CA ALA A 263 -3.14 -23.98 -17.39
C ALA A 263 -3.97 -23.18 -16.34
N ILE A 264 -3.34 -22.71 -15.26
CA ILE A 264 -4.00 -21.89 -14.24
C ILE A 264 -4.57 -20.60 -14.86
N ALA A 265 -3.77 -19.89 -15.65
CA ALA A 265 -4.21 -18.65 -16.27
C ALA A 265 -5.39 -18.88 -17.24
N ALA A 266 -5.39 -19.98 -17.99
CA ALA A 266 -6.49 -20.33 -18.89
C ALA A 266 -7.78 -20.66 -18.13
N GLU A 267 -7.71 -21.44 -17.04
CA GLU A 267 -8.88 -21.78 -16.21
C GLU A 267 -9.46 -20.55 -15.52
N VAL A 268 -8.62 -19.74 -14.90
CA VAL A 268 -9.02 -18.49 -14.25
C VAL A 268 -9.66 -17.54 -15.27
N SER A 269 -9.07 -17.37 -16.44
CA SER A 269 -9.57 -16.50 -17.49
C SER A 269 -10.93 -16.96 -18.04
N LYS A 270 -11.16 -18.27 -18.16
CA LYS A 270 -12.47 -18.85 -18.54
C LYS A 270 -13.54 -18.67 -17.48
N ALA A 271 -13.15 -18.68 -16.20
CA ALA A 271 -14.10 -18.49 -15.09
C ALA A 271 -14.65 -17.06 -15.02
N LEU A 272 -13.92 -16.08 -15.56
CA LEU A 272 -14.33 -14.67 -15.57
C LEU A 272 -15.44 -14.40 -16.59
N PRO A 273 -16.28 -13.37 -16.40
CA PRO A 273 -17.15 -12.86 -17.43
C PRO A 273 -16.36 -12.57 -18.73
N GLN A 274 -16.96 -12.87 -19.88
CA GLN A 274 -16.32 -12.58 -21.18
C GLN A 274 -16.65 -11.15 -21.61
N GLY A 275 -15.65 -10.38 -22.02
CA GLY A 275 -15.83 -9.00 -22.44
C GLY A 275 -14.48 -8.31 -22.74
N PRO A 276 -14.52 -7.15 -23.40
CA PRO A 276 -13.34 -6.38 -23.75
C PRO A 276 -12.78 -5.61 -22.54
N ALA A 277 -11.58 -5.07 -22.71
CA ALA A 277 -11.03 -4.06 -21.79
C ALA A 277 -11.91 -2.81 -21.75
N LEU A 278 -12.01 -2.20 -20.56
CA LEU A 278 -12.70 -0.93 -20.39
C LEU A 278 -11.88 0.24 -20.94
N VAL A 279 -12.58 1.33 -21.26
CA VAL A 279 -11.92 2.56 -21.70
C VAL A 279 -11.13 3.15 -20.54
N LYS A 280 -9.90 3.56 -20.83
CA LYS A 280 -9.04 4.23 -19.83
C LYS A 280 -9.66 5.55 -19.38
N THR A 281 -9.40 5.92 -18.14
CA THR A 281 -9.80 7.20 -17.57
C THR A 281 -9.15 8.35 -18.36
N VAL A 282 -9.93 9.39 -18.68
CA VAL A 282 -9.46 10.58 -19.37
C VAL A 282 -8.49 11.37 -18.49
N GLN A 283 -7.69 12.29 -19.08
CA GLN A 283 -6.83 13.17 -18.30
C GLN A 283 -7.64 14.27 -17.60
N PRO A 284 -7.33 14.62 -16.34
CA PRO A 284 -8.01 15.66 -15.60
C PRO A 284 -7.65 17.06 -16.14
N GLU A 285 -8.60 18.00 -16.02
CA GLU A 285 -8.35 19.40 -16.28
C GLU A 285 -7.47 20.02 -15.18
N THR A 286 -6.74 21.09 -15.53
CA THR A 286 -5.91 21.80 -14.56
C THR A 286 -6.79 22.52 -13.54
N PRO A 287 -6.64 22.25 -12.23
CA PRO A 287 -7.45 22.86 -11.18
C PRO A 287 -7.09 24.33 -11.00
N LYS A 288 -8.00 25.09 -10.39
CA LYS A 288 -7.70 26.46 -9.94
C LYS A 288 -6.98 26.39 -8.58
N PRO A 289 -5.80 27.01 -8.44
CA PRO A 289 -5.11 27.12 -7.16
C PRO A 289 -5.95 27.90 -6.14
N GLY A 290 -5.68 27.66 -4.87
CA GLY A 290 -6.30 28.43 -3.80
C GLY A 290 -6.41 27.67 -2.49
N LEU A 291 -6.66 28.40 -1.41
CA LEU A 291 -6.84 27.87 -0.06
C LEU A 291 -8.34 27.75 0.26
N THR A 292 -8.72 26.62 0.81
CA THR A 292 -10.04 26.39 1.44
C THR A 292 -9.81 25.99 2.89
N HIS A 293 -10.51 26.67 3.80
CA HIS A 293 -10.50 26.33 5.21
C HIS A 293 -11.82 25.65 5.62
N ILE A 294 -11.70 24.56 6.37
CA ILE A 294 -12.79 23.83 7.03
C ILE A 294 -12.64 24.10 8.52
N ASP A 295 -13.58 24.87 9.09
CA ASP A 295 -13.60 25.10 10.53
C ASP A 295 -13.95 23.80 11.27
N PHE A 296 -13.07 23.37 12.17
CA PHE A 296 -13.22 22.12 12.89
C PHE A 296 -12.69 22.25 14.32
N PRO A 297 -13.44 21.82 15.35
CA PRO A 297 -13.07 21.96 16.76
C PRO A 297 -11.96 20.96 17.14
N SER A 298 -10.71 21.33 16.93
CA SER A 298 -9.51 20.56 17.27
C SER A 298 -8.42 21.47 17.80
N GLU A 299 -7.38 20.92 18.41
CA GLU A 299 -6.20 21.67 18.85
C GLU A 299 -5.21 21.92 17.71
N GLN A 300 -5.25 21.10 16.68
CA GLN A 300 -4.35 21.15 15.54
C GLN A 300 -5.12 21.46 14.25
N THR A 301 -4.42 22.08 13.31
CA THR A 301 -4.88 22.24 11.93
C THR A 301 -4.16 21.25 11.04
N HIS A 302 -4.94 20.44 10.31
CA HIS A 302 -4.45 19.58 9.23
C HIS A 302 -4.34 20.41 7.96
N LEU A 303 -3.21 20.29 7.29
CA LEU A 303 -2.89 21.02 6.07
C LEU A 303 -2.55 20.02 4.97
N MET A 304 -3.24 20.13 3.85
CA MET A 304 -3.00 19.33 2.65
C MET A 304 -2.85 20.25 1.45
N LEU A 305 -1.74 20.12 0.74
CA LEU A 305 -1.44 20.82 -0.48
C LEU A 305 -1.36 19.80 -1.61
N ALA A 306 -1.99 20.06 -2.75
CA ALA A 306 -1.88 19.18 -3.90
C ALA A 306 -1.81 19.95 -5.22
N GLN A 307 -1.17 19.31 -6.21
CA GLN A 307 -1.22 19.67 -7.63
C GLN A 307 -1.46 18.40 -8.43
N LEU A 308 -1.92 18.53 -9.67
CA LEU A 308 -1.85 17.42 -10.60
C LEU A 308 -0.38 17.07 -10.84
N GLY A 309 -0.02 15.85 -10.51
CA GLY A 309 1.29 15.28 -10.79
C GLY A 309 1.31 14.65 -12.18
N ILE A 310 1.70 13.37 -12.22
CA ILE A 310 1.96 12.64 -13.46
C ILE A 310 1.11 11.37 -13.55
N ASP A 311 0.97 10.84 -14.75
CA ASP A 311 0.55 9.46 -14.95
C ASP A 311 1.73 8.47 -14.81
N ARG A 312 1.42 7.19 -14.76
CA ARG A 312 2.41 6.14 -14.45
C ARG A 312 3.41 5.88 -15.59
N GLN A 313 3.10 6.35 -16.80
CA GLN A 313 3.95 6.19 -17.98
C GLN A 313 4.79 7.44 -18.28
N ASP A 314 4.72 8.48 -17.44
CA ASP A 314 5.49 9.70 -17.63
C ASP A 314 7.01 9.41 -17.67
N PRO A 315 7.75 9.87 -18.69
CA PRO A 315 9.18 9.62 -18.81
C PRO A 315 10.02 10.24 -17.68
N ASP A 316 9.51 11.27 -17.00
CA ASP A 316 10.19 11.92 -15.88
C ASP A 316 9.96 11.19 -14.54
N TYR A 317 9.23 10.06 -14.53
CA TYR A 317 8.85 9.35 -13.30
C TYR A 317 10.05 9.06 -12.40
N ALA A 318 11.17 8.58 -12.92
CA ALA A 318 12.35 8.26 -12.12
C ALA A 318 12.98 9.49 -11.47
N ALA A 319 13.05 10.62 -12.23
CA ALA A 319 13.59 11.88 -11.72
C ALA A 319 12.67 12.50 -10.66
N LEU A 320 11.35 12.44 -10.86
CA LEU A 320 10.35 12.95 -9.92
C LEU A 320 10.30 12.08 -8.66
N TYR A 321 10.42 10.76 -8.80
CA TYR A 321 10.49 9.85 -7.67
C TYR A 321 11.70 10.18 -6.79
N LEU A 322 12.90 10.26 -7.38
CA LEU A 322 14.13 10.57 -6.65
C LEU A 322 14.11 11.99 -6.06
N GLY A 323 13.61 12.97 -6.82
CA GLY A 323 13.43 14.35 -6.36
C GLY A 323 12.50 14.45 -5.15
N ASN A 324 11.41 13.67 -5.16
CA ASN A 324 10.49 13.61 -4.04
C ASN A 324 11.09 12.90 -2.82
N GLN A 325 11.91 11.86 -2.98
CA GLN A 325 12.63 11.23 -1.86
C GLN A 325 13.46 12.25 -1.09
N ILE A 326 14.06 13.21 -1.77
CA ILE A 326 14.86 14.27 -1.15
C ILE A 326 13.98 15.36 -0.54
N LEU A 327 12.87 15.73 -1.19
CA LEU A 327 11.98 16.79 -0.71
C LEU A 327 11.23 16.38 0.54
N GLY A 328 10.52 15.25 0.52
CA GLY A 328 9.66 14.83 1.64
C GLY A 328 9.19 13.36 1.59
N GLY A 329 9.67 12.55 0.65
CA GLY A 329 9.27 11.14 0.50
C GLY A 329 10.11 10.15 1.30
N GLY A 330 11.39 10.46 1.57
CA GLY A 330 12.36 9.58 2.22
C GLY A 330 12.32 9.54 3.76
N GLY A 331 11.34 10.16 4.40
CA GLY A 331 11.23 10.16 5.86
C GLY A 331 12.20 11.15 6.55
N PHE A 332 12.94 10.68 7.55
CA PHE A 332 13.93 11.51 8.26
C PHE A 332 15.09 11.92 7.33
N GLY A 333 15.53 13.18 7.43
CA GLY A 333 16.60 13.70 6.58
C GLY A 333 16.13 14.39 5.30
N THR A 334 14.83 14.32 4.97
CA THR A 334 14.26 15.11 3.87
C THR A 334 14.20 16.60 4.20
N ARG A 335 14.17 17.46 3.18
CA ARG A 335 14.13 18.92 3.40
C ARG A 335 12.92 19.38 4.21
N LEU A 336 11.74 18.83 3.91
CA LEU A 336 10.51 19.16 4.64
C LEU A 336 10.62 18.74 6.11
N MET A 337 11.09 17.52 6.37
CA MET A 337 11.23 17.00 7.72
C MET A 337 12.26 17.79 8.53
N ASP A 338 13.43 18.08 7.95
CA ASP A 338 14.49 18.87 8.59
C ASP A 338 14.02 20.28 8.98
N GLN A 339 13.39 21.00 8.01
CA GLN A 339 13.05 22.39 8.22
C GLN A 339 11.80 22.60 9.09
N VAL A 340 10.80 21.73 8.97
CA VAL A 340 9.49 21.92 9.61
C VAL A 340 9.45 21.22 10.96
N ARG A 341 9.98 19.99 11.04
CA ARG A 341 9.99 19.19 12.27
C ARG A 341 11.25 19.40 13.07
N GLU A 342 12.42 19.06 12.52
CA GLU A 342 13.67 18.99 13.32
C GLU A 342 14.10 20.39 13.81
N LYS A 343 14.09 21.37 12.91
CA LYS A 343 14.55 22.73 13.27
C LYS A 343 13.51 23.57 14.00
N ARG A 344 12.21 23.32 13.82
CA ARG A 344 11.17 24.21 14.39
C ARG A 344 10.13 23.55 15.27
N GLY A 345 10.07 22.20 15.31
CA GLY A 345 9.10 21.48 16.12
C GLY A 345 7.64 21.80 15.79
N LEU A 346 7.34 22.08 14.51
CA LEU A 346 5.99 22.49 14.10
C LEU A 346 5.05 21.30 13.91
N THR A 347 5.59 20.11 13.64
CA THR A 347 4.81 18.91 13.38
C THR A 347 5.53 17.66 13.87
N TYR A 348 4.79 16.57 14.05
CA TYR A 348 5.38 15.23 14.25
C TYR A 348 5.86 14.60 12.94
N GLY A 349 5.28 14.98 11.81
CA GLY A 349 5.67 14.49 10.51
C GLY A 349 5.08 15.33 9.39
N ILE A 350 5.86 15.48 8.32
CA ILE A 350 5.46 16.11 7.07
C ILE A 350 6.00 15.26 5.92
N TYR A 351 5.14 14.93 4.99
CA TYR A 351 5.46 14.04 3.88
C TYR A 351 4.97 14.61 2.56
N SER A 352 5.73 14.32 1.50
CA SER A 352 5.31 14.59 0.14
C SER A 352 5.35 13.32 -0.71
N GLY A 353 4.53 13.27 -1.76
CA GLY A 353 4.49 12.11 -2.65
C GLY A 353 3.77 12.35 -3.96
N PHE A 354 4.25 11.69 -5.02
CA PHE A 354 3.53 11.50 -6.25
C PHE A 354 2.75 10.20 -6.20
N THR A 355 1.46 10.26 -6.49
CA THR A 355 0.63 9.08 -6.71
C THR A 355 0.36 8.97 -8.20
N ALA A 356 1.29 8.35 -8.94
CA ALA A 356 1.12 8.16 -10.38
C ALA A 356 0.06 7.09 -10.68
N MET A 357 -0.95 7.43 -11.49
CA MET A 357 -2.11 6.60 -11.81
C MET A 357 -2.26 6.43 -13.33
N GLN A 358 -3.39 5.91 -13.85
CA GLN A 358 -3.64 5.83 -15.30
C GLN A 358 -3.81 7.20 -15.96
N ALA A 359 -4.48 8.12 -15.30
CA ALA A 359 -4.46 9.54 -15.61
C ALA A 359 -3.55 10.25 -14.59
N ARG A 360 -3.28 11.56 -14.79
CA ARG A 360 -2.42 12.31 -13.87
C ARG A 360 -2.96 12.22 -12.44
N GLY A 361 -2.22 11.51 -11.60
CA GLY A 361 -2.46 11.46 -10.17
C GLY A 361 -1.90 12.69 -9.45
N PRO A 362 -2.15 12.85 -8.14
CA PRO A 362 -1.70 14.02 -7.40
C PRO A 362 -0.22 13.95 -7.02
N PHE A 363 0.43 15.09 -6.98
CA PHE A 363 1.51 15.38 -6.04
C PHE A 363 0.89 16.00 -4.80
N MET A 364 1.20 15.46 -3.62
CA MET A 364 0.62 15.95 -2.36
C MET A 364 1.69 16.19 -1.31
N ILE A 365 1.45 17.20 -0.46
CA ILE A 365 2.16 17.43 0.80
C ILE A 365 1.10 17.44 1.90
N ASN A 366 1.34 16.69 2.98
CA ASN A 366 0.43 16.64 4.11
C ASN A 366 1.18 16.75 5.44
N PHE A 367 0.62 17.50 6.36
CA PHE A 367 1.10 17.63 7.74
C PHE A 367 0.01 18.20 8.64
N GLN A 368 0.24 18.13 9.94
CA GLN A 368 -0.59 18.79 10.96
C GLN A 368 0.27 19.61 11.89
N THR A 369 -0.24 20.73 12.34
CA THR A 369 0.47 21.64 13.26
C THR A 369 -0.49 22.28 14.25
N ARG A 370 0.05 22.92 15.27
CA ARG A 370 -0.75 23.74 16.21
C ARG A 370 -1.53 24.80 15.44
N ALA A 371 -2.80 24.97 15.77
CA ALA A 371 -3.71 25.83 15.00
C ALA A 371 -3.19 27.28 14.85
N GLU A 372 -2.64 27.86 15.92
CA GLU A 372 -2.11 29.20 15.91
C GLU A 372 -0.79 29.40 15.11
N LEU A 373 -0.22 28.33 14.57
CA LEU A 373 0.99 28.37 13.75
C LEU A 373 0.74 27.93 12.30
N SER A 374 -0.50 27.61 11.95
CA SER A 374 -0.84 26.96 10.69
C SER A 374 -0.52 27.81 9.46
N GLU A 375 -0.82 29.09 9.47
CA GLU A 375 -0.51 30.00 8.34
C GLU A 375 1.00 30.17 8.14
N GLY A 376 1.74 30.37 9.23
CA GLY A 376 3.20 30.45 9.18
C GLY A 376 3.85 29.16 8.68
N ALA A 377 3.36 28.00 9.15
CA ALA A 377 3.84 26.70 8.74
C ALA A 377 3.53 26.43 7.25
N LEU A 378 2.33 26.77 6.78
CA LEU A 378 1.96 26.68 5.37
C LEU A 378 2.92 27.51 4.49
N LYS A 379 3.12 28.77 4.86
CA LYS A 379 4.05 29.64 4.13
C LYS A 379 5.48 29.08 4.09
N LEU A 380 5.97 28.57 5.22
CA LEU A 380 7.28 27.93 5.30
C LEU A 380 7.38 26.74 4.33
N VAL A 381 6.37 25.87 4.30
CA VAL A 381 6.34 24.71 3.37
C VAL A 381 6.38 25.17 1.92
N GLN A 382 5.59 26.17 1.54
CA GLN A 382 5.61 26.74 0.18
C GLN A 382 6.97 27.36 -0.15
N ASP A 383 7.60 28.07 0.79
CA ASP A 383 8.93 28.65 0.59
C ASP A 383 10.02 27.56 0.41
N ILE A 384 9.94 26.45 1.15
CA ILE A 384 10.84 25.29 0.98
C ILE A 384 10.66 24.67 -0.41
N VAL A 385 9.42 24.45 -0.84
CA VAL A 385 9.13 23.93 -2.19
C VAL A 385 9.67 24.88 -3.26
N ARG A 386 9.43 26.17 -3.15
CA ARG A 386 9.90 27.20 -4.09
C ARG A 386 11.43 27.18 -4.19
N ASP A 387 12.11 27.15 -3.06
CA ASP A 387 13.58 27.04 -3.03
C ASP A 387 14.07 25.74 -3.69
N TYR A 388 13.40 24.62 -3.39
CA TYR A 388 13.77 23.33 -3.98
C TYR A 388 13.59 23.29 -5.50
N LEU A 389 12.50 23.86 -6.04
CA LEU A 389 12.24 23.92 -7.47
C LEU A 389 13.23 24.86 -8.17
N ALA A 390 13.63 25.95 -7.53
CA ALA A 390 14.59 26.91 -8.09
C ALA A 390 16.03 26.36 -8.10
N ASN A 391 16.48 25.77 -7.00
CA ASN A 391 17.88 25.43 -6.77
C ASN A 391 18.18 23.92 -6.93
N GLY A 392 17.17 23.06 -6.87
CA GLY A 392 17.32 21.60 -6.93
C GLY A 392 17.95 21.01 -5.65
N PRO A 393 18.24 19.71 -5.68
CA PRO A 393 18.99 19.04 -4.61
C PRO A 393 20.47 19.43 -4.67
N THR A 394 21.16 19.32 -3.54
CA THR A 394 22.62 19.30 -3.52
C THR A 394 23.13 17.96 -4.04
N GLN A 395 24.41 17.92 -4.49
CA GLN A 395 25.04 16.65 -4.91
C GLN A 395 25.00 15.60 -3.79
N LYS A 396 25.24 16.03 -2.54
CA LYS A 396 25.20 15.13 -1.37
C LYS A 396 23.80 14.52 -1.16
N GLU A 397 22.74 15.32 -1.22
CA GLU A 397 21.36 14.83 -1.08
C GLU A 397 21.01 13.82 -2.20
N LEU A 398 21.46 14.11 -3.42
CA LEU A 398 21.27 13.21 -4.56
C LEU A 398 21.98 11.87 -4.35
N ASP A 399 23.24 11.90 -3.94
CA ASP A 399 24.05 10.71 -3.72
C ASP A 399 23.52 9.87 -2.54
N ASP A 400 23.04 10.53 -1.48
CA ASP A 400 22.42 9.88 -0.33
C ASP A 400 21.12 9.18 -0.73
N ALA A 401 20.24 9.86 -1.45
CA ALA A 401 18.98 9.31 -1.90
C ALA A 401 19.14 8.13 -2.89
N LYS A 402 20.12 8.20 -3.79
CA LYS A 402 20.48 7.08 -4.67
C LYS A 402 20.94 5.86 -3.88
N ARG A 403 21.81 6.05 -2.88
CA ARG A 403 22.29 4.94 -2.03
C ARG A 403 21.16 4.32 -1.22
N GLU A 404 20.30 5.14 -0.63
CA GLU A 404 19.14 4.66 0.13
C GLU A 404 18.21 3.83 -0.75
N LEU A 405 17.88 4.35 -1.94
CA LEU A 405 17.02 3.62 -2.89
C LEU A 405 17.68 2.32 -3.35
N ALA A 406 18.95 2.34 -3.74
CA ALA A 406 19.68 1.14 -4.16
C ALA A 406 19.71 0.09 -3.05
N GLY A 407 19.86 0.52 -1.78
CA GLY A 407 19.85 -0.38 -0.61
C GLY A 407 18.50 -0.95 -0.26
N SER A 408 17.42 -0.18 -0.44
CA SER A 408 16.05 -0.60 -0.13
C SER A 408 15.33 -1.33 -1.29
N PHE A 409 15.72 -1.09 -2.51
CA PHE A 409 15.06 -1.63 -3.70
C PHE A 409 14.95 -3.16 -3.74
N PRO A 410 15.97 -3.96 -3.31
CA PRO A 410 15.82 -5.41 -3.26
C PRO A 410 14.65 -5.89 -2.41
N LEU A 411 14.22 -5.10 -1.41
CA LEU A 411 13.05 -5.43 -0.59
C LEU A 411 11.74 -5.40 -1.39
N SER A 412 11.69 -4.65 -2.49
CA SER A 412 10.50 -4.58 -3.36
C SER A 412 10.23 -5.88 -4.15
N THR A 413 11.15 -6.84 -4.10
CA THR A 413 11.06 -8.17 -4.74
C THR A 413 11.52 -9.28 -3.80
N ALA A 414 11.43 -9.08 -2.48
CA ALA A 414 11.95 -10.01 -1.48
C ALA A 414 11.05 -11.25 -1.28
N SER A 415 9.77 -11.13 -1.56
CA SER A 415 8.80 -12.22 -1.43
C SER A 415 7.94 -12.39 -2.69
N ASN A 416 7.30 -13.56 -2.82
CA ASN A 416 6.32 -13.78 -3.90
C ASN A 416 5.21 -12.72 -3.91
N ALA A 417 4.75 -12.28 -2.72
CA ALA A 417 3.75 -11.24 -2.59
C ALA A 417 4.23 -9.88 -3.16
N ASP A 418 5.49 -9.52 -2.91
CA ASP A 418 6.07 -8.30 -3.46
C ASP A 418 6.19 -8.41 -4.98
N ILE A 419 6.74 -9.53 -5.46
CA ILE A 419 6.91 -9.76 -6.91
C ILE A 419 5.57 -9.75 -7.63
N VAL A 420 4.54 -10.46 -7.14
CA VAL A 420 3.21 -10.50 -7.78
C VAL A 420 2.55 -9.12 -7.80
N GLY A 421 2.82 -8.30 -6.78
CA GLY A 421 2.41 -6.90 -6.73
C GLY A 421 3.06 -6.07 -7.84
N GLN A 422 4.37 -6.22 -8.04
CA GLN A 422 5.12 -5.56 -9.13
C GLN A 422 4.63 -6.01 -10.50
N LEU A 423 4.43 -7.32 -10.71
CA LEU A 423 3.89 -7.85 -11.98
C LEU A 423 2.49 -7.29 -12.28
N GLY A 424 1.62 -7.22 -11.26
CA GLY A 424 0.31 -6.60 -11.39
C GLY A 424 0.39 -5.15 -11.84
N ALA A 425 1.31 -4.36 -11.28
CA ALA A 425 1.54 -2.96 -11.65
C ALA A 425 2.15 -2.84 -13.06
N ILE A 426 3.18 -3.62 -13.38
CA ILE A 426 3.81 -3.65 -14.70
C ILE A 426 2.77 -3.96 -15.78
N GLY A 427 1.98 -5.01 -15.59
CA GLY A 427 0.95 -5.40 -16.54
C GLY A 427 -0.17 -4.37 -16.67
N PHE A 428 -0.66 -3.83 -15.55
CA PHE A 428 -1.79 -2.89 -15.51
C PHE A 428 -1.45 -1.54 -16.14
N TYR A 429 -0.29 -0.98 -15.80
CA TYR A 429 0.15 0.29 -16.38
C TYR A 429 0.81 0.15 -17.74
N GLY A 430 1.05 -1.09 -18.23
CA GLY A 430 1.70 -1.34 -19.51
C GLY A 430 3.17 -0.94 -19.53
N LEU A 431 3.87 -1.15 -18.42
CA LEU A 431 5.30 -0.87 -18.30
C LEU A 431 6.11 -1.96 -18.99
N PRO A 432 7.36 -1.68 -19.41
CA PRO A 432 8.26 -2.70 -19.96
C PRO A 432 8.52 -3.84 -18.98
N LEU A 433 8.79 -5.05 -19.47
CA LEU A 433 9.06 -6.20 -18.57
C LEU A 433 10.36 -6.04 -17.78
N ASP A 434 11.32 -5.29 -18.29
CA ASP A 434 12.57 -4.91 -17.60
C ASP A 434 12.45 -3.63 -16.78
N TYR A 435 11.20 -3.19 -16.48
CA TYR A 435 10.94 -1.92 -15.79
C TYR A 435 11.74 -1.77 -14.49
N LEU A 436 11.79 -2.81 -13.65
CA LEU A 436 12.48 -2.73 -12.36
C LEU A 436 13.98 -2.46 -12.51
N GLU A 437 14.61 -3.11 -13.50
CA GLU A 437 16.03 -2.93 -13.81
C GLU A 437 16.29 -1.58 -14.49
N SER A 438 15.45 -1.23 -15.46
CA SER A 438 15.58 0.05 -16.20
C SER A 438 15.32 1.25 -15.32
N PHE A 439 14.38 1.16 -14.36
CA PHE A 439 14.12 2.21 -13.36
C PHE A 439 15.35 2.49 -12.48
N LEU A 440 15.98 1.44 -11.95
CA LEU A 440 17.20 1.62 -11.14
C LEU A 440 18.34 2.26 -11.94
N LYS A 441 18.57 1.79 -13.17
CA LYS A 441 19.59 2.38 -14.05
C LYS A 441 19.31 3.86 -14.35
N GLN A 442 18.03 4.20 -14.59
CA GLN A 442 17.61 5.58 -14.76
C GLN A 442 17.95 6.42 -13.52
N VAL A 443 17.56 5.95 -12.33
CA VAL A 443 17.84 6.65 -11.07
C VAL A 443 19.36 6.83 -10.86
N GLU A 444 20.15 5.79 -11.06
CA GLU A 444 21.61 5.86 -10.94
C GLU A 444 22.22 6.91 -11.88
N GLY A 445 21.71 7.01 -13.10
CA GLY A 445 22.18 7.96 -14.12
C GLY A 445 21.78 9.40 -13.93
N LEU A 446 20.82 9.72 -13.05
CA LEU A 446 20.31 11.08 -12.87
C LEU A 446 21.37 12.05 -12.32
N SER A 447 21.39 13.27 -12.86
CA SER A 447 22.16 14.40 -12.32
C SER A 447 21.25 15.32 -11.50
N VAL A 448 21.88 16.20 -10.69
CA VAL A 448 21.17 17.27 -9.95
C VAL A 448 20.31 18.11 -10.89
N GLU A 449 20.86 18.49 -12.05
CA GLU A 449 20.14 19.31 -13.02
C GLU A 449 18.93 18.61 -13.64
N GLN A 450 19.02 17.30 -13.93
CA GLN A 450 17.89 16.53 -14.44
C GLN A 450 16.77 16.42 -13.40
N VAL A 451 17.11 16.17 -12.14
CA VAL A 451 16.12 16.13 -11.04
C VAL A 451 15.48 17.51 -10.86
N ARG A 452 16.31 18.59 -10.80
CA ARG A 452 15.81 19.98 -10.69
C ARG A 452 14.85 20.32 -11.84
N SER A 453 15.27 20.04 -13.06
CA SER A 453 14.49 20.36 -14.26
C SER A 453 13.17 19.57 -14.31
N ALA A 454 13.17 18.30 -13.96
CA ALA A 454 11.95 17.50 -13.89
C ALA A 454 10.99 18.03 -12.82
N MET A 455 11.49 18.29 -11.60
CA MET A 455 10.65 18.84 -10.52
C MET A 455 10.06 20.21 -10.90
N ALA A 456 10.84 21.11 -11.46
CA ALA A 456 10.39 22.43 -11.89
C ALA A 456 9.44 22.41 -13.13
N LYS A 457 9.53 21.37 -13.98
CA LYS A 457 8.61 21.17 -15.10
C LYS A 457 7.21 20.78 -14.65
N HIS A 458 7.12 19.95 -13.61
CA HIS A 458 5.85 19.35 -13.18
C HIS A 458 5.21 20.00 -11.97
N LEU A 459 5.94 20.83 -11.21
CA LEU A 459 5.45 21.47 -9.99
C LEU A 459 5.65 22.99 -10.04
N ASP A 460 4.70 23.69 -9.43
CA ASP A 460 4.74 25.13 -9.22
C ASP A 460 4.37 25.44 -7.77
N ALA A 461 5.26 26.12 -7.04
CA ALA A 461 5.06 26.43 -5.62
C ALA A 461 3.85 27.35 -5.35
N ASP A 462 3.36 28.05 -6.36
CA ASP A 462 2.23 28.99 -6.25
C ASP A 462 0.91 28.42 -6.80
N ALA A 463 0.94 27.22 -7.42
CA ALA A 463 -0.22 26.59 -8.06
C ALA A 463 -0.86 25.47 -7.24
N PHE A 464 -0.68 25.44 -5.92
CA PHE A 464 -1.31 24.43 -5.07
C PHE A 464 -2.82 24.68 -4.85
N VAL A 465 -3.59 23.61 -4.95
CA VAL A 465 -4.89 23.48 -4.28
C VAL A 465 -4.57 23.13 -2.84
N ILE A 466 -5.05 23.94 -1.89
CA ILE A 466 -4.74 23.81 -0.48
C ILE A 466 -6.04 23.64 0.31
N VAL A 467 -6.09 22.66 1.19
CA VAL A 467 -7.18 22.53 2.16
C VAL A 467 -6.59 22.46 3.55
N SER A 468 -7.11 23.30 4.43
CA SER A 468 -6.85 23.27 5.86
C SER A 468 -8.11 22.89 6.63
N ALA A 469 -7.96 22.05 7.66
CA ALA A 469 -9.08 21.69 8.57
C ALA A 469 -8.62 21.82 10.03
N GLY A 470 -9.27 22.69 10.77
CA GLY A 470 -8.93 23.02 12.16
C GLY A 470 -9.66 24.25 12.63
N PRO A 471 -9.42 24.74 13.87
CA PRO A 471 -10.13 25.90 14.38
C PRO A 471 -9.59 27.21 13.76
N SER A 472 -10.49 28.18 13.59
CA SER A 472 -10.14 29.56 13.22
C SER A 472 -9.65 30.31 14.45
N VAL A 473 -8.33 30.49 14.58
CA VAL A 473 -7.69 31.15 15.73
C VAL A 473 -6.71 32.22 15.30
N PRO A 474 -6.43 33.24 16.15
CA PRO A 474 -5.39 34.24 15.87
C PRO A 474 -4.02 33.56 15.66
N GLN A 475 -3.33 33.95 14.60
CA GLN A 475 -2.05 33.38 14.25
C GLN A 475 -0.89 33.99 15.03
N LYS A 476 0.12 33.19 15.33
CA LYS A 476 1.35 33.55 16.03
C LYS A 476 2.55 33.44 15.10
N PRO A 477 3.62 34.22 15.32
CA PRO A 477 4.86 34.01 14.61
C PRO A 477 5.45 32.62 14.83
N LEU A 478 6.09 32.09 13.80
CA LEU A 478 6.80 30.81 13.94
C LEU A 478 7.98 30.94 14.93
N PRO A 479 8.27 29.88 15.69
CA PRO A 479 9.49 29.82 16.47
C PRO A 479 10.72 29.90 15.55
N PRO A 480 11.82 30.55 15.98
CA PRO A 480 13.05 30.57 15.23
C PRO A 480 13.60 29.13 15.09
N PRO A 481 14.33 28.85 13.99
CA PRO A 481 14.94 27.54 13.82
C PRO A 481 15.97 27.29 14.93
N THR A 482 15.97 26.09 15.49
CA THR A 482 17.00 25.69 16.48
C THR A 482 18.31 25.38 15.74
N THR A 483 19.41 25.91 16.26
CA THR A 483 20.78 25.64 15.71
C THR A 483 21.47 24.47 16.38
N LYS A 484 20.75 23.69 17.23
CA LYS A 484 21.35 22.52 17.87
C LYS A 484 21.70 21.48 16.79
N PRO A 485 22.98 21.04 16.72
CA PRO A 485 23.30 19.85 15.94
C PRO A 485 22.40 18.71 16.43
N ALA A 486 21.91 17.89 15.50
CA ALA A 486 21.22 16.68 15.84
C ALA A 486 22.08 15.93 16.88
N GLN A 487 21.52 15.72 18.09
CA GLN A 487 22.16 14.83 19.05
C GLN A 487 22.23 13.46 18.38
N GLN A 488 23.41 13.04 18.00
CA GLN A 488 23.64 11.62 17.74
C GLN A 488 23.16 10.87 18.98
N PRO A 489 22.43 9.76 18.85
CA PRO A 489 22.07 8.93 19.97
C PRO A 489 23.37 8.53 20.68
N SER A 490 23.66 9.17 21.80
CA SER A 490 24.74 8.76 22.68
C SER A 490 24.27 7.50 23.38
N GLY A 491 24.89 6.39 23.10
CA GLY A 491 24.74 5.19 23.88
C GLY A 491 24.36 3.97 23.07
N VAL A 492 25.35 3.33 22.49
CA VAL A 492 25.34 1.88 22.38
C VAL A 492 25.40 1.36 23.82
N PRO A 493 24.42 0.61 24.34
CA PRO A 493 24.59 -0.09 25.59
C PRO A 493 25.74 -1.09 25.41
N GLU A 494 26.81 -0.95 26.16
CA GLU A 494 27.75 -2.03 26.35
C GLU A 494 27.04 -3.18 27.09
N HIS A 495 26.92 -4.31 26.42
CA HIS A 495 26.58 -5.61 26.99
C HIS A 495 27.60 -6.66 26.52
#